data_534b8fa985080ebe67d3398deaefee24
#
_entry.id   534b8fa985080ebe67d3398deaefee24
#
_cell.length_a   1.000
_cell.length_b   1.000
_cell.length_c   1.000
_cell.angle_alpha   90.00
_cell.angle_beta   90.00
_cell.angle_gamma   90.00
#
_symmetry.space_group_name_H-M   'P 1'
#
loop_
_entity.id
_entity.type
_entity.pdbx_description
1 polymer ?
#
loop_
_entity_poly.entity_id
_entity_poly.type
_entity_poly.pdbx_seq_one_letter_code
_entity_poly.pdbx_strand_id
1 'polypeptide(L)'
;MRSWKKPTPEQVDKAVALLVYYEHYRGFFDRLENPEWVEPLWERGFFRQPPHPIREEERVHFPPWPEAKYLARMAKHKPELVARIILEMEDTENAVVLEDLVDAALAMPPDISARLVEKVKKWAEVPYFFLPEKIGELMAHWARGNKVQEAMGLARTLLDVFPEEREFEIEEPFSLPPQPRARFEDWLYEQILKDHYPELVKAAGLPALELLCELLEKAIQFLLHQDEGAEDLSHFWRPAIEDHPQNLLHTVKDALVSAVRDASELLVKSGQASIEEVVETLERRKWKVFRRIALHLLRLFPEQAQALIVARLTDRSFQSRNDGSHIGWV
;
A
#
# COMPACT_ATOMS: atom_id res chain seq x y z
N MET A 1 -27.70 -12.31 -21.40
CA MET A 1 -26.32 -11.98 -21.83
C MET A 1 -26.37 -11.32 -23.18
N ARG A 2 -25.79 -10.11 -23.34
CA ARG A 2 -25.61 -9.51 -24.68
C ARG A 2 -24.68 -10.41 -25.47
N SER A 3 -25.11 -10.84 -26.66
CA SER A 3 -24.25 -11.58 -27.60
C SER A 3 -23.38 -10.56 -28.35
N TRP A 4 -22.10 -10.53 -28.04
CA TRP A 4 -21.13 -9.69 -28.74
C TRP A 4 -20.74 -10.35 -30.05
N LYS A 5 -20.71 -9.55 -31.15
CA LYS A 5 -20.25 -10.06 -32.47
C LYS A 5 -18.78 -9.64 -32.65
N LYS A 6 -17.95 -10.61 -33.10
CA LYS A 6 -16.56 -10.31 -33.49
C LYS A 6 -16.61 -9.45 -34.78
N PRO A 7 -15.87 -8.33 -34.82
CA PRO A 7 -15.78 -7.50 -36.02
C PRO A 7 -15.01 -8.27 -37.12
N THR A 8 -15.35 -8.00 -38.39
CA THR A 8 -14.54 -8.51 -39.50
C THR A 8 -13.27 -7.64 -39.62
N PRO A 9 -12.16 -8.17 -40.21
CA PRO A 9 -10.97 -7.37 -40.46
C PRO A 9 -11.27 -6.07 -41.21
N GLU A 10 -12.12 -6.09 -42.21
CA GLU A 10 -12.52 -4.92 -43.01
C GLU A 10 -13.27 -3.88 -42.18
N GLN A 11 -14.09 -4.32 -41.21
CA GLN A 11 -14.78 -3.41 -40.28
C GLN A 11 -13.78 -2.71 -39.35
N VAL A 12 -12.80 -3.45 -38.85
CA VAL A 12 -11.72 -2.88 -37.99
C VAL A 12 -10.89 -1.89 -38.79
N ASP A 13 -10.45 -2.24 -40.00
CA ASP A 13 -9.64 -1.38 -40.86
C ASP A 13 -10.39 -0.09 -41.24
N LYS A 14 -11.69 -0.18 -41.54
CA LYS A 14 -12.51 1.02 -41.81
C LYS A 14 -12.65 1.89 -40.57
N ALA A 15 -12.85 1.30 -39.37
CA ALA A 15 -12.96 2.06 -38.12
C ALA A 15 -11.63 2.79 -37.83
N VAL A 16 -10.51 2.06 -37.90
CA VAL A 16 -9.16 2.63 -37.65
C VAL A 16 -8.83 3.74 -38.65
N ALA A 17 -9.18 3.61 -39.92
CA ALA A 17 -8.97 4.63 -40.94
C ALA A 17 -9.72 5.96 -40.66
N LEU A 18 -10.76 5.93 -39.84
CA LEU A 18 -11.52 7.13 -39.43
C LEU A 18 -10.93 7.80 -38.19
N LEU A 19 -9.96 7.20 -37.49
CA LEU A 19 -9.35 7.71 -36.27
C LEU A 19 -8.20 8.70 -36.56
N VAL A 20 -8.43 9.64 -37.46
CA VAL A 20 -7.41 10.62 -37.89
C VAL A 20 -7.24 11.76 -36.88
N TYR A 21 -8.34 12.18 -36.25
CA TYR A 21 -8.34 13.28 -35.27
C TYR A 21 -8.49 12.75 -33.87
N TYR A 22 -7.87 13.42 -32.89
CA TYR A 22 -7.91 12.99 -31.49
C TYR A 22 -9.32 12.84 -30.93
N GLU A 23 -10.25 13.73 -31.31
CA GLU A 23 -11.66 13.67 -30.88
C GLU A 23 -12.37 12.42 -31.40
N HIS A 24 -12.08 12.00 -32.64
CA HIS A 24 -12.62 10.75 -33.20
C HIS A 24 -12.04 9.54 -32.49
N TYR A 25 -10.73 9.56 -32.26
CA TYR A 25 -10.00 8.53 -31.57
C TYR A 25 -10.52 8.34 -30.14
N ARG A 26 -10.57 9.40 -29.36
CA ARG A 26 -11.13 9.42 -28.03
C ARG A 26 -12.58 8.97 -28.02
N GLY A 27 -13.42 9.54 -28.90
CA GLY A 27 -14.85 9.20 -28.99
C GLY A 27 -15.10 7.75 -29.39
N PHE A 28 -14.21 7.12 -30.16
CA PHE A 28 -14.27 5.69 -30.49
C PHE A 28 -14.03 4.83 -29.25
N PHE A 29 -12.91 5.00 -28.56
CA PHE A 29 -12.59 4.20 -27.38
C PHE A 29 -13.56 4.46 -26.22
N ASP A 30 -14.00 5.68 -26.00
CA ASP A 30 -14.96 6.01 -24.93
C ASP A 30 -16.32 5.28 -25.11
N ARG A 31 -16.76 5.08 -26.36
CA ARG A 31 -18.05 4.44 -26.68
C ARG A 31 -17.97 2.95 -27.01
N LEU A 32 -16.78 2.43 -27.21
CA LEU A 32 -16.58 1.03 -27.55
C LEU A 32 -16.85 0.14 -26.34
N GLU A 33 -17.96 -0.61 -26.37
CA GLU A 33 -18.37 -1.53 -25.30
C GLU A 33 -18.17 -3.02 -25.66
N ASN A 34 -17.79 -3.32 -26.91
CA ASN A 34 -17.71 -4.69 -27.40
C ASN A 34 -16.33 -5.32 -27.12
N PRO A 35 -16.22 -6.33 -26.24
CA PRO A 35 -14.95 -6.98 -25.91
C PRO A 35 -14.31 -7.75 -27.06
N GLU A 36 -15.06 -8.08 -28.11
CA GLU A 36 -14.52 -8.78 -29.28
C GLU A 36 -13.64 -7.88 -30.16
N TRP A 37 -13.55 -6.59 -29.87
CA TRP A 37 -12.64 -5.66 -30.53
C TRP A 37 -11.24 -5.63 -29.90
N VAL A 38 -11.05 -6.15 -28.69
CA VAL A 38 -9.75 -6.12 -27.98
C VAL A 38 -8.65 -6.78 -28.79
N GLU A 39 -8.88 -8.04 -29.23
CA GLU A 39 -7.88 -8.80 -29.99
C GLU A 39 -7.56 -8.17 -31.36
N PRO A 40 -8.56 -7.82 -32.21
CA PRO A 40 -8.31 -7.18 -33.49
C PRO A 40 -7.59 -5.83 -33.42
N LEU A 41 -7.83 -5.04 -32.36
CA LEU A 41 -7.11 -3.78 -32.13
C LEU A 41 -5.67 -4.02 -31.66
N TRP A 42 -5.46 -5.00 -30.79
CA TRP A 42 -4.14 -5.38 -30.32
C TRP A 42 -3.25 -5.90 -31.47
N GLU A 43 -3.78 -6.74 -32.36
CA GLU A 43 -3.08 -7.21 -33.57
C GLU A 43 -2.62 -6.07 -34.48
N ARG A 44 -3.33 -4.91 -34.46
CA ARG A 44 -2.99 -3.69 -35.22
C ARG A 44 -2.07 -2.75 -34.49
N GLY A 45 -1.54 -3.18 -33.34
CA GLY A 45 -0.54 -2.42 -32.57
C GLY A 45 -1.11 -1.42 -31.57
N PHE A 46 -2.43 -1.34 -31.40
CA PHE A 46 -3.00 -0.61 -30.27
C PHE A 46 -2.56 -1.26 -28.96
N PHE A 47 -2.58 -0.51 -27.87
CA PHE A 47 -2.20 -0.94 -26.53
C PHE A 47 -0.71 -1.24 -26.30
N ARG A 48 0.18 -0.87 -27.23
CA ARG A 48 1.62 -1.15 -27.08
C ARG A 48 2.37 -0.02 -26.40
N GLN A 49 2.09 1.23 -26.77
CA GLN A 49 2.86 2.42 -26.42
C GLN A 49 1.98 3.42 -25.66
N PRO A 50 1.89 3.27 -24.34
CA PRO A 50 1.20 4.24 -23.50
C PRO A 50 1.96 5.58 -23.52
N PRO A 51 1.26 6.73 -23.47
CA PRO A 51 1.91 8.01 -23.41
C PRO A 51 2.68 8.17 -22.10
N HIS A 52 3.90 8.75 -22.21
CA HIS A 52 4.67 9.15 -21.05
C HIS A 52 4.20 10.49 -20.48
N PRO A 53 4.50 10.79 -19.20
CA PRO A 53 4.28 12.11 -18.67
C PRO A 53 5.16 13.15 -19.40
N ILE A 54 4.61 14.31 -19.65
CA ILE A 54 5.32 15.45 -20.23
C ILE A 54 5.81 16.31 -19.08
N ARG A 55 7.13 16.44 -18.91
CA ARG A 55 7.76 17.21 -17.83
C ARG A 55 8.22 18.55 -18.38
N GLU A 56 7.65 19.64 -17.84
CA GLU A 56 8.08 21.02 -18.05
C GLU A 56 8.71 21.54 -16.76
N GLU A 57 9.42 22.67 -16.78
CA GLU A 57 10.25 23.15 -15.66
C GLU A 57 9.57 23.12 -14.29
N GLU A 58 8.26 23.46 -14.20
CA GLU A 58 7.51 23.48 -12.93
C GLU A 58 6.27 22.59 -12.94
N ARG A 59 5.99 21.87 -14.03
CA ARG A 59 4.74 21.11 -14.19
C ARG A 59 4.97 19.76 -14.83
N VAL A 60 4.21 18.77 -14.35
CA VAL A 60 4.11 17.47 -15.00
C VAL A 60 2.69 17.32 -15.55
N HIS A 61 2.58 17.11 -16.85
CA HIS A 61 1.32 16.83 -17.52
C HIS A 61 1.21 15.34 -17.82
N PHE A 62 0.05 14.77 -17.54
CA PHE A 62 -0.25 13.36 -17.73
C PHE A 62 -1.29 13.19 -18.83
N PRO A 63 -0.86 12.93 -20.10
CA PRO A 63 -1.78 12.76 -21.21
C PRO A 63 -2.72 11.56 -20.97
N PRO A 64 -4.06 11.72 -21.15
CA PRO A 64 -4.97 10.60 -21.05
C PRO A 64 -4.76 9.61 -22.21
N TRP A 65 -5.00 8.33 -21.94
CA TRP A 65 -4.92 7.27 -22.93
C TRP A 65 -6.23 6.49 -23.01
N PRO A 66 -7.10 6.80 -23.98
CA PRO A 66 -8.44 6.20 -24.09
C PRO A 66 -8.45 4.67 -24.20
N GLU A 67 -7.36 4.09 -24.73
CA GLU A 67 -7.18 2.62 -24.79
C GLU A 67 -7.11 1.98 -23.42
N ALA A 68 -6.43 2.59 -22.45
CA ALA A 68 -6.35 2.05 -21.09
C ALA A 68 -7.74 1.99 -20.45
N LYS A 69 -8.55 3.06 -20.63
CA LYS A 69 -9.95 3.08 -20.17
C LYS A 69 -10.80 2.01 -20.83
N TYR A 70 -10.58 1.74 -22.12
CA TYR A 70 -11.26 0.66 -22.81
C TYR A 70 -10.84 -0.70 -22.25
N LEU A 71 -9.54 -0.95 -22.05
CA LEU A 71 -9.03 -2.17 -21.43
C LEU A 71 -9.63 -2.41 -20.03
N ALA A 72 -9.72 -1.36 -19.20
CA ALA A 72 -10.35 -1.44 -17.88
C ALA A 72 -11.79 -1.93 -17.94
N ARG A 73 -12.59 -1.41 -18.89
CA ARG A 73 -13.98 -1.88 -19.10
C ARG A 73 -14.07 -3.30 -19.63
N MET A 74 -13.09 -3.73 -20.44
CA MET A 74 -13.08 -5.05 -21.09
C MET A 74 -12.47 -6.15 -20.22
N ALA A 75 -11.70 -5.80 -19.19
CA ALA A 75 -10.98 -6.72 -18.32
C ALA A 75 -11.89 -7.79 -17.68
N LYS A 76 -13.08 -7.42 -17.24
CA LYS A 76 -14.08 -8.37 -16.71
C LYS A 76 -14.63 -9.37 -17.73
N HIS A 77 -14.52 -9.07 -19.03
CA HIS A 77 -15.04 -9.90 -20.12
C HIS A 77 -13.96 -10.76 -20.77
N LYS A 78 -12.72 -10.26 -20.83
CA LYS A 78 -11.56 -10.89 -21.48
C LYS A 78 -10.32 -10.80 -20.57
N PRO A 79 -10.39 -11.27 -19.30
CA PRO A 79 -9.33 -11.03 -18.31
C PRO A 79 -7.95 -11.55 -18.75
N GLU A 80 -7.89 -12.78 -19.31
CA GLU A 80 -6.64 -13.39 -19.78
C GLU A 80 -5.98 -12.59 -20.92
N LEU A 81 -6.79 -12.10 -21.87
CA LEU A 81 -6.30 -11.33 -23.00
C LEU A 81 -5.81 -9.96 -22.54
N VAL A 82 -6.58 -9.27 -21.68
CA VAL A 82 -6.22 -7.94 -21.17
C VAL A 82 -4.96 -8.03 -20.29
N ALA A 83 -4.84 -9.05 -19.44
CA ALA A 83 -3.63 -9.27 -18.64
C ALA A 83 -2.39 -9.47 -19.53
N ARG A 84 -2.50 -10.28 -20.59
CA ARG A 84 -1.41 -10.47 -21.54
C ARG A 84 -1.03 -9.18 -22.26
N ILE A 85 -2.01 -8.38 -22.70
CA ILE A 85 -1.76 -7.07 -23.32
C ILE A 85 -1.00 -6.16 -22.35
N ILE A 86 -1.42 -6.08 -21.09
CA ILE A 86 -0.74 -5.26 -20.08
C ILE A 86 0.69 -5.74 -19.83
N LEU A 87 0.94 -7.05 -19.83
CA LEU A 87 2.29 -7.61 -19.67
C LEU A 87 3.22 -7.26 -20.85
N GLU A 88 2.69 -7.23 -22.08
CA GLU A 88 3.45 -6.94 -23.29
C GLU A 88 3.60 -5.43 -23.60
N MET A 89 2.80 -4.59 -22.93
CA MET A 89 2.80 -3.14 -23.05
C MET A 89 4.14 -2.54 -22.58
N GLU A 90 4.62 -1.51 -23.25
CA GLU A 90 5.77 -0.72 -22.79
C GLU A 90 5.47 -0.08 -21.42
N ASP A 91 6.52 0.10 -20.61
CA ASP A 91 6.37 0.72 -19.30
C ASP A 91 6.13 2.24 -19.45
N THR A 92 5.34 2.82 -18.54
CA THR A 92 5.12 4.26 -18.45
C THR A 92 5.07 4.69 -17.00
N GLU A 93 5.39 5.96 -16.73
CA GLU A 93 5.19 6.63 -15.43
C GLU A 93 3.97 7.56 -15.46
N ASN A 94 3.11 7.44 -16.45
CA ASN A 94 1.90 8.27 -16.56
C ASN A 94 0.84 7.80 -15.57
N ALA A 95 0.71 8.51 -14.45
CA ALA A 95 -0.19 8.13 -13.36
C ALA A 95 -1.65 7.96 -13.81
N VAL A 96 -2.15 8.78 -14.72
CA VAL A 96 -3.53 8.67 -15.25
C VAL A 96 -3.72 7.37 -16.02
N VAL A 97 -2.74 6.96 -16.82
CA VAL A 97 -2.75 5.67 -17.52
C VAL A 97 -2.67 4.52 -16.53
N LEU A 98 -1.77 4.63 -15.55
CA LEU A 98 -1.57 3.60 -14.53
C LEU A 98 -2.82 3.39 -13.66
N GLU A 99 -3.55 4.46 -13.32
CA GLU A 99 -4.85 4.33 -12.63
C GLU A 99 -5.85 3.52 -13.45
N ASP A 100 -5.97 3.79 -14.75
CA ASP A 100 -6.85 3.02 -15.64
C ASP A 100 -6.41 1.54 -15.75
N LEU A 101 -5.09 1.26 -15.74
CA LEU A 101 -4.56 -0.12 -15.75
C LEU A 101 -4.76 -0.84 -14.42
N VAL A 102 -4.70 -0.13 -13.28
CA VAL A 102 -5.08 -0.69 -11.98
C VAL A 102 -6.57 -1.02 -11.94
N ASP A 103 -7.43 -0.15 -12.49
CA ASP A 103 -8.87 -0.44 -12.65
C ASP A 103 -9.10 -1.69 -13.50
N ALA A 104 -8.30 -1.90 -14.55
CA ALA A 104 -8.32 -3.14 -15.32
C ALA A 104 -7.94 -4.36 -14.47
N ALA A 105 -6.89 -4.26 -13.65
CA ALA A 105 -6.44 -5.33 -12.78
C ALA A 105 -7.49 -5.68 -11.70
N LEU A 106 -8.13 -4.66 -11.10
CA LEU A 106 -9.23 -4.83 -10.13
C LEU A 106 -10.46 -5.49 -10.74
N ALA A 107 -10.73 -5.26 -12.03
CA ALA A 107 -11.85 -5.88 -12.74
C ALA A 107 -11.60 -7.35 -13.14
N MET A 108 -10.36 -7.84 -13.01
CA MET A 108 -9.99 -9.24 -13.29
C MET A 108 -10.15 -10.11 -12.04
N PRO A 109 -10.33 -11.44 -12.20
CA PRO A 109 -10.11 -12.39 -11.11
C PRO A 109 -8.71 -12.27 -10.51
N PRO A 110 -8.56 -12.42 -9.17
CA PRO A 110 -7.26 -12.24 -8.49
C PRO A 110 -6.13 -13.13 -9.02
N ASP A 111 -6.44 -14.35 -9.45
CA ASP A 111 -5.46 -15.30 -10.01
C ASP A 111 -4.89 -14.85 -11.36
N ILE A 112 -5.62 -14.04 -12.10
CA ILE A 112 -5.18 -13.47 -13.37
C ILE A 112 -4.44 -12.15 -13.13
N SER A 113 -5.04 -11.22 -12.36
CA SER A 113 -4.43 -9.92 -12.11
C SER A 113 -3.13 -10.00 -11.30
N ALA A 114 -2.97 -10.99 -10.41
CA ALA A 114 -1.74 -11.19 -9.64
C ALA A 114 -0.51 -11.51 -10.53
N ARG A 115 -0.70 -11.97 -11.75
CA ARG A 115 0.40 -12.15 -12.72
C ARG A 115 1.05 -10.82 -13.12
N LEU A 116 0.38 -9.70 -12.88
CA LEU A 116 0.88 -8.35 -13.15
C LEU A 116 1.79 -7.82 -12.03
N VAL A 117 2.05 -8.58 -10.98
CA VAL A 117 2.71 -8.13 -9.75
C VAL A 117 4.00 -7.35 -10.00
N GLU A 118 4.85 -7.79 -10.92
CA GLU A 118 6.13 -7.10 -11.18
C GLU A 118 5.94 -5.74 -11.91
N LYS A 119 4.90 -5.61 -12.74
CA LYS A 119 4.53 -4.31 -13.31
C LYS A 119 3.89 -3.41 -12.25
N VAL A 120 2.99 -3.94 -11.44
CA VAL A 120 2.30 -3.17 -10.40
C VAL A 120 3.27 -2.67 -9.33
N LYS A 121 4.32 -3.42 -9.00
CA LYS A 121 5.40 -2.93 -8.12
C LYS A 121 6.09 -1.68 -8.69
N LYS A 122 6.37 -1.65 -10.00
CA LYS A 122 6.90 -0.45 -10.67
C LYS A 122 5.90 0.71 -10.62
N TRP A 123 4.61 0.44 -10.80
CA TRP A 123 3.56 1.46 -10.69
C TRP A 123 3.45 2.05 -9.29
N ALA A 124 3.68 1.23 -8.26
CA ALA A 124 3.71 1.67 -6.86
C ALA A 124 4.85 2.66 -6.54
N GLU A 125 5.82 2.81 -7.45
CA GLU A 125 6.88 3.81 -7.34
C GLU A 125 6.46 5.20 -7.85
N VAL A 126 5.30 5.32 -8.50
CA VAL A 126 4.75 6.58 -9.05
C VAL A 126 3.81 7.24 -8.02
N PRO A 127 4.21 8.37 -7.39
CA PRO A 127 3.54 8.90 -6.20
C PRO A 127 2.43 9.92 -6.51
N TYR A 128 1.77 9.84 -7.66
CA TYR A 128 0.84 10.88 -8.10
C TYR A 128 -0.63 10.48 -7.92
N PHE A 129 -1.47 11.47 -7.61
CA PHE A 129 -2.92 11.38 -7.49
C PHE A 129 -3.39 10.28 -6.51
N PHE A 130 -4.43 9.54 -6.88
CA PHE A 130 -4.97 8.42 -6.10
C PHE A 130 -4.39 7.05 -6.51
N LEU A 131 -3.37 7.04 -7.37
CA LEU A 131 -2.73 5.79 -7.80
C LEU A 131 -2.26 4.92 -6.63
N PRO A 132 -1.59 5.46 -5.58
CA PRO A 132 -1.18 4.64 -4.43
C PRO A 132 -2.36 4.00 -3.69
N GLU A 133 -3.48 4.71 -3.54
CA GLU A 133 -4.69 4.18 -2.89
C GLU A 133 -5.32 3.05 -3.70
N LYS A 134 -5.47 3.22 -5.02
CA LYS A 134 -5.94 2.17 -5.92
C LYS A 134 -5.05 0.93 -5.91
N ILE A 135 -3.73 1.11 -5.81
CA ILE A 135 -2.78 0.00 -5.65
C ILE A 135 -2.97 -0.69 -4.29
N GLY A 136 -3.27 0.07 -3.23
CA GLY A 136 -3.68 -0.47 -1.93
C GLY A 136 -4.94 -1.33 -2.03
N GLU A 137 -5.95 -0.88 -2.78
CA GLU A 137 -7.16 -1.65 -3.08
C GLU A 137 -6.84 -2.95 -3.85
N LEU A 138 -5.93 -2.88 -4.84
CA LEU A 138 -5.48 -4.05 -5.60
C LEU A 138 -4.71 -5.05 -4.71
N MET A 139 -3.88 -4.58 -3.78
CA MET A 139 -3.23 -5.42 -2.77
C MET A 139 -4.30 -6.18 -1.94
N ALA A 140 -5.32 -5.48 -1.45
CA ALA A 140 -6.43 -6.09 -0.72
C ALA A 140 -7.25 -7.06 -1.59
N HIS A 141 -7.46 -6.75 -2.88
CA HIS A 141 -8.10 -7.64 -3.83
C HIS A 141 -7.33 -8.96 -4.00
N TRP A 142 -6.01 -8.91 -4.11
CA TRP A 142 -5.16 -10.11 -4.18
C TRP A 142 -5.17 -10.89 -2.86
N ALA A 143 -5.12 -10.19 -1.72
CA ALA A 143 -5.20 -10.82 -0.40
C ALA A 143 -6.52 -11.61 -0.24
N ARG A 144 -7.66 -11.00 -0.56
CA ARG A 144 -8.98 -11.67 -0.56
C ARG A 144 -9.05 -12.85 -1.52
N GLY A 145 -8.32 -12.78 -2.63
CA GLY A 145 -8.20 -13.84 -3.62
C GLY A 145 -7.15 -14.91 -3.30
N ASN A 146 -6.62 -14.93 -2.07
CA ASN A 146 -5.58 -15.87 -1.60
C ASN A 146 -4.26 -15.78 -2.42
N LYS A 147 -3.95 -14.60 -2.98
CA LYS A 147 -2.67 -14.29 -3.63
C LYS A 147 -1.74 -13.58 -2.64
N VAL A 148 -1.46 -14.29 -1.54
CA VAL A 148 -0.80 -13.73 -0.36
C VAL A 148 0.63 -13.27 -0.67
N GLN A 149 1.37 -14.03 -1.46
CA GLN A 149 2.78 -13.72 -1.78
C GLN A 149 2.89 -12.44 -2.63
N GLU A 150 2.02 -12.32 -3.64
CA GLU A 150 1.95 -11.16 -4.51
C GLU A 150 1.50 -9.92 -3.74
N ALA A 151 0.48 -10.06 -2.88
CA ALA A 151 -0.02 -8.98 -2.03
C ALA A 151 1.04 -8.51 -1.01
N MET A 152 1.75 -9.42 -0.35
CA MET A 152 2.87 -9.10 0.56
C MET A 152 4.03 -8.43 -0.17
N GLY A 153 4.38 -8.93 -1.37
CA GLY A 153 5.42 -8.32 -2.20
C GLY A 153 5.06 -6.90 -2.63
N LEU A 154 3.79 -6.66 -2.97
CA LEU A 154 3.29 -5.33 -3.32
C LEU A 154 3.25 -4.40 -2.10
N ALA A 155 2.80 -4.90 -0.94
CA ALA A 155 2.78 -4.13 0.30
C ALA A 155 4.17 -3.61 0.69
N ARG A 156 5.22 -4.43 0.56
CA ARG A 156 6.62 -4.03 0.81
C ARG A 156 7.04 -2.85 -0.07
N THR A 157 6.67 -2.85 -1.35
CA THR A 157 7.03 -1.78 -2.28
C THR A 157 6.21 -0.52 -2.04
N LEU A 158 4.88 -0.67 -1.89
CA LEU A 158 3.95 0.45 -1.75
C LEU A 158 4.17 1.22 -0.44
N LEU A 159 4.35 0.48 0.66
CA LEU A 159 4.45 1.03 2.01
C LEU A 159 5.89 1.26 2.48
N ASP A 160 6.86 1.19 1.57
CA ASP A 160 8.26 1.44 1.94
C ASP A 160 8.46 2.86 2.48
N VAL A 161 9.37 2.98 3.44
CA VAL A 161 9.65 4.22 4.16
C VAL A 161 11.04 4.74 3.81
N PHE A 162 11.18 6.04 3.69
CA PHE A 162 12.39 6.73 3.27
C PHE A 162 12.81 7.77 4.29
N PRO A 163 14.11 8.09 4.39
CA PRO A 163 14.56 9.23 5.16
C PRO A 163 14.06 10.53 4.52
N GLU A 164 13.88 11.56 5.35
CA GLU A 164 13.62 12.91 4.85
C GLU A 164 14.84 13.40 4.04
N GLU A 165 14.60 13.87 2.82
CA GLU A 165 15.61 14.54 2.02
C GLU A 165 15.72 15.98 2.51
N ARG A 166 16.78 16.31 3.26
CA ARG A 166 17.12 17.68 3.60
C ARG A 166 18.33 18.09 2.79
N GLU A 167 18.20 19.14 2.01
CA GLU A 167 19.34 19.93 1.56
C GLU A 167 19.86 20.72 2.76
N PHE A 168 20.98 20.27 3.36
CA PHE A 168 21.61 20.95 4.46
C PHE A 168 22.30 22.22 3.94
N GLU A 169 21.57 23.32 3.81
CA GLU A 169 22.19 24.61 3.50
C GLU A 169 22.64 25.40 4.73
N ILE A 170 22.08 25.14 5.93
CA ILE A 170 22.51 25.84 7.16
C ILE A 170 22.25 24.94 8.37
N GLU A 171 23.25 24.76 9.26
CA GLU A 171 23.05 24.21 10.60
C GLU A 171 22.26 25.23 11.45
N GLU A 172 20.95 25.17 11.39
CA GLU A 172 20.10 25.89 12.33
C GLU A 172 20.16 25.20 13.71
N PRO A 173 20.47 25.93 14.80
CA PRO A 173 20.61 25.34 16.14
C PRO A 173 19.33 24.74 16.72
N PHE A 174 18.19 24.82 16.01
CA PHE A 174 16.87 24.29 16.39
C PHE A 174 16.19 23.50 15.27
N SER A 175 16.94 22.84 14.40
CA SER A 175 16.31 21.97 13.39
C SER A 175 15.59 20.81 14.06
N LEU A 176 14.31 20.62 13.70
CA LEU A 176 13.56 19.43 14.14
C LEU A 176 14.25 18.17 13.61
N PRO A 177 14.22 17.05 14.35
CA PRO A 177 14.79 15.80 13.87
C PRO A 177 14.12 15.40 12.53
N PRO A 178 14.89 14.77 11.61
CA PRO A 178 14.34 14.34 10.33
C PRO A 178 13.15 13.39 10.55
N GLN A 179 12.13 13.54 9.71
CA GLN A 179 10.96 12.68 9.80
C GLN A 179 11.03 11.61 8.71
N PRO A 180 10.67 10.35 9.03
CA PRO A 180 10.49 9.34 8.01
C PRO A 180 9.32 9.72 7.09
N ARG A 181 9.48 9.52 5.79
CA ARG A 181 8.46 9.83 4.78
C ARG A 181 8.07 8.62 3.95
N ALA A 182 6.85 8.60 3.44
CA ALA A 182 6.41 7.72 2.37
C ALA A 182 6.81 8.31 0.99
N ARG A 183 6.50 7.61 -0.09
CA ARG A 183 6.62 8.11 -1.47
C ARG A 183 5.55 9.14 -1.82
N PHE A 184 4.44 9.14 -1.09
CA PHE A 184 3.25 9.94 -1.31
C PHE A 184 2.76 10.53 0.01
N GLU A 185 1.69 11.30 -0.03
CA GLU A 185 1.16 12.05 1.13
C GLU A 185 0.83 11.16 2.33
N ASP A 186 1.20 11.62 3.54
CA ASP A 186 1.05 10.87 4.80
C ASP A 186 -0.40 10.46 5.08
N TRP A 187 -1.37 11.31 4.74
CA TRP A 187 -2.79 10.99 4.92
C TRP A 187 -3.25 9.81 4.06
N LEU A 188 -2.70 9.72 2.84
CA LEU A 188 -3.00 8.62 1.92
C LEU A 188 -2.34 7.31 2.38
N TYR A 189 -1.13 7.42 2.95
CA TYR A 189 -0.45 6.30 3.59
C TYR A 189 -1.25 5.73 4.77
N GLU A 190 -1.76 6.62 5.65
CA GLU A 190 -2.63 6.25 6.77
C GLU A 190 -3.93 5.58 6.25
N GLN A 191 -4.54 6.13 5.21
CA GLN A 191 -5.76 5.58 4.62
C GLN A 191 -5.54 4.16 4.07
N ILE A 192 -4.44 3.92 3.33
CA ILE A 192 -4.11 2.58 2.81
C ILE A 192 -3.93 1.57 3.95
N LEU A 193 -3.22 1.95 5.01
CA LEU A 193 -3.02 1.11 6.18
C LEU A 193 -4.34 0.78 6.90
N LYS A 194 -5.25 1.73 6.97
CA LYS A 194 -6.54 1.58 7.65
C LYS A 194 -7.57 0.81 6.83
N ASP A 195 -7.70 1.12 5.54
CA ASP A 195 -8.82 0.64 4.73
C ASP A 195 -8.48 -0.64 3.94
N HIS A 196 -7.21 -0.84 3.57
CA HIS A 196 -6.80 -1.94 2.69
C HIS A 196 -5.92 -2.98 3.37
N TYR A 197 -5.02 -2.57 4.28
CA TYR A 197 -4.08 -3.50 4.93
C TYR A 197 -4.73 -4.57 5.82
N PRO A 198 -5.88 -4.34 6.48
CA PRO A 198 -6.57 -5.39 7.25
C PRO A 198 -6.90 -6.66 6.45
N GLU A 199 -7.15 -6.55 5.14
CA GLU A 199 -7.39 -7.71 4.29
C GLU A 199 -6.10 -8.56 4.13
N LEU A 200 -4.94 -7.90 4.08
CA LEU A 200 -3.65 -8.59 4.04
C LEU A 200 -3.37 -9.28 5.39
N VAL A 201 -3.69 -8.64 6.52
CA VAL A 201 -3.56 -9.25 7.85
C VAL A 201 -4.43 -10.51 7.95
N LYS A 202 -5.69 -10.45 7.49
CA LYS A 202 -6.59 -11.61 7.47
C LYS A 202 -6.07 -12.75 6.58
N ALA A 203 -5.40 -12.44 5.49
CA ALA A 203 -4.91 -13.45 4.55
C ALA A 203 -3.54 -14.03 4.93
N ALA A 204 -2.63 -13.20 5.45
CA ALA A 204 -1.25 -13.57 5.72
C ALA A 204 -0.96 -13.87 7.20
N GLY A 205 -1.79 -13.38 8.15
CA GLY A 205 -1.56 -13.59 9.57
C GLY A 205 -0.33 -12.86 10.11
N LEU A 206 0.45 -13.54 10.97
CA LEU A 206 1.68 -12.99 11.57
C LEU A 206 2.68 -12.40 10.58
N PRO A 207 2.94 -12.97 9.39
CA PRO A 207 3.79 -12.32 8.38
C PRO A 207 3.39 -10.90 8.00
N ALA A 208 2.09 -10.58 7.98
CA ALA A 208 1.65 -9.20 7.72
C ALA A 208 1.95 -8.27 8.92
N LEU A 209 1.80 -8.75 10.15
CA LEU A 209 2.22 -8.01 11.34
C LEU A 209 3.74 -7.78 11.35
N GLU A 210 4.52 -8.80 11.00
CA GLU A 210 5.98 -8.69 10.92
C GLU A 210 6.41 -7.62 9.93
N LEU A 211 5.77 -7.52 8.76
CA LEU A 211 6.04 -6.47 7.78
C LEU A 211 5.77 -5.07 8.35
N LEU A 212 4.65 -4.86 9.05
CA LEU A 212 4.39 -3.57 9.71
C LEU A 212 5.45 -3.23 10.77
N CYS A 213 5.86 -4.23 11.54
CA CYS A 213 6.93 -4.06 12.52
C CYS A 213 8.27 -3.67 11.86
N GLU A 214 8.62 -4.31 10.74
CA GLU A 214 9.83 -3.97 9.95
C GLU A 214 9.79 -2.53 9.44
N LEU A 215 8.64 -2.09 8.91
CA LEU A 215 8.44 -0.72 8.41
C LEU A 215 8.52 0.30 9.56
N LEU A 216 7.92 0.01 10.71
CA LEU A 216 7.98 0.87 11.89
C LEU A 216 9.41 0.95 12.45
N GLU A 217 10.15 -0.16 12.51
CA GLU A 217 11.56 -0.14 12.91
C GLU A 217 12.40 0.73 11.97
N LYS A 218 12.19 0.59 10.65
CA LYS A 218 12.85 1.41 9.65
C LYS A 218 12.53 2.91 9.84
N ALA A 219 11.24 3.24 10.07
CA ALA A 219 10.83 4.62 10.33
C ALA A 219 11.50 5.21 11.58
N ILE A 220 11.60 4.43 12.67
CA ILE A 220 12.26 4.87 13.90
C ILE A 220 13.77 5.05 13.68
N GLN A 221 14.40 4.17 12.91
CA GLN A 221 15.84 4.29 12.60
C GLN A 221 16.18 5.59 11.86
N PHE A 222 15.28 6.09 11.00
CA PHE A 222 15.48 7.36 10.32
C PHE A 222 15.32 8.60 11.23
N LEU A 223 14.63 8.47 12.38
CA LEU A 223 14.56 9.53 13.40
C LEU A 223 15.85 9.68 14.19
N LEU A 224 16.61 8.59 14.30
CA LEU A 224 17.81 8.54 15.11
C LEU A 224 19.01 8.76 14.19
N HIS A 225 19.44 10.00 14.02
CA HIS A 225 20.71 10.27 13.35
C HIS A 225 21.83 9.43 13.98
N GLN A 226 22.38 8.48 13.26
CA GLN A 226 23.65 7.75 13.38
C GLN A 226 24.29 7.54 14.78
N ASP A 227 23.69 8.04 15.86
CA ASP A 227 24.18 7.83 17.22
C ASP A 227 23.69 6.49 17.76
N GLU A 228 24.60 5.52 17.83
CA GLU A 228 24.35 4.19 18.41
C GLU A 228 23.83 4.20 19.86
N GLY A 229 23.77 5.37 20.51
CA GLY A 229 23.34 5.60 21.88
C GLY A 229 22.03 6.39 22.04
N ALA A 230 21.32 6.72 20.95
CA ALA A 230 20.10 7.52 21.05
C ALA A 230 18.99 6.79 21.84
N GLU A 231 18.47 7.46 22.86
CA GLU A 231 17.36 6.95 23.66
C GLU A 231 16.08 6.84 22.82
N ASP A 232 15.31 5.78 23.06
CA ASP A 232 13.97 5.63 22.50
C ASP A 232 13.00 6.64 23.14
N LEU A 233 12.72 7.71 22.40
CA LEU A 233 11.82 8.79 22.81
C LEU A 233 10.37 8.55 22.35
N SER A 234 9.97 7.31 22.07
CA SER A 234 8.63 7.00 21.55
C SER A 234 7.48 7.48 22.45
N HIS A 235 7.72 7.63 23.75
CA HIS A 235 6.74 8.17 24.69
C HIS A 235 6.45 9.68 24.50
N PHE A 236 7.36 10.42 23.88
CA PHE A 236 7.14 11.82 23.57
C PHE A 236 6.36 12.01 22.26
N TRP A 237 6.78 11.33 21.18
CA TRP A 237 6.15 11.54 19.89
C TRP A 237 4.87 10.68 19.70
N ARG A 238 4.66 9.62 20.48
CA ARG A 238 3.43 8.83 20.56
C ARG A 238 3.00 8.70 22.02
N PRO A 239 2.35 9.68 22.63
CA PRO A 239 1.96 9.66 24.05
C PRO A 239 1.02 8.51 24.41
N ALA A 240 0.03 8.23 23.58
CA ALA A 240 -0.91 7.13 23.76
C ALA A 240 -0.81 6.10 22.63
N ILE A 241 -0.92 4.81 22.93
CA ILE A 241 -1.02 3.76 21.93
C ILE A 241 -2.42 3.73 21.32
N GLU A 242 -3.44 3.98 22.13
CA GLU A 242 -4.83 4.13 21.71
C GLU A 242 -5.03 5.40 20.86
N ASP A 243 -6.18 5.47 20.19
CA ASP A 243 -6.61 6.70 19.55
C ASP A 243 -6.94 7.73 20.62
N HIS A 244 -6.12 8.76 20.69
CA HIS A 244 -6.20 9.79 21.73
C HIS A 244 -5.93 11.19 21.14
N PRO A 245 -6.63 12.25 21.60
CA PRO A 245 -6.42 13.62 21.10
C PRO A 245 -4.98 14.15 21.26
N GLN A 246 -4.16 13.55 22.14
CA GLN A 246 -2.74 13.89 22.28
C GLN A 246 -1.85 13.37 21.16
N ASN A 247 -2.32 12.42 20.37
CA ASN A 247 -1.64 11.95 19.17
C ASN A 247 -1.90 12.97 18.04
N LEU A 248 -1.26 14.12 18.10
CA LEU A 248 -1.56 15.27 17.23
C LEU A 248 -0.96 15.19 15.82
N LEU A 249 0.03 14.33 15.63
CA LEU A 249 0.78 14.24 14.38
C LEU A 249 0.29 13.03 13.58
N HIS A 250 -0.14 13.30 12.34
CA HIS A 250 -0.52 12.28 11.35
C HIS A 250 0.68 12.02 10.43
N THR A 251 1.77 11.50 10.99
CA THR A 251 2.98 11.16 10.23
C THR A 251 3.00 9.67 9.87
N VAL A 252 3.86 9.29 8.92
CA VAL A 252 4.06 7.88 8.53
C VAL A 252 4.33 6.98 9.75
N LYS A 253 5.19 7.42 10.70
CA LYS A 253 5.48 6.62 11.90
C LYS A 253 4.27 6.46 12.81
N ASP A 254 3.44 7.50 12.95
CA ASP A 254 2.22 7.44 13.77
C ASP A 254 1.17 6.52 13.15
N ALA A 255 1.03 6.57 11.83
CA ALA A 255 0.18 5.65 11.07
C ALA A 255 0.65 4.20 11.23
N LEU A 256 1.96 3.96 11.19
CA LEU A 256 2.54 2.62 11.40
C LEU A 256 2.32 2.10 12.83
N VAL A 257 2.42 2.95 13.87
CA VAL A 257 2.09 2.53 15.25
C VAL A 257 0.64 2.09 15.35
N SER A 258 -0.28 2.87 14.78
CA SER A 258 -1.71 2.52 14.74
C SER A 258 -1.92 1.21 13.97
N ALA A 259 -1.29 1.04 12.81
CA ALA A 259 -1.41 -0.16 12.00
C ALA A 259 -0.86 -1.43 12.71
N VAL A 260 0.28 -1.33 13.40
CA VAL A 260 0.84 -2.45 14.19
C VAL A 260 -0.12 -2.82 15.33
N ARG A 261 -0.67 -1.82 16.07
CA ARG A 261 -1.68 -2.04 17.09
C ARG A 261 -2.92 -2.75 16.52
N ASP A 262 -3.50 -2.20 15.47
CA ASP A 262 -4.76 -2.68 14.89
C ASP A 262 -4.60 -4.07 14.28
N ALA A 263 -3.48 -4.35 13.61
CA ALA A 263 -3.15 -5.68 13.09
C ALA A 263 -3.00 -6.70 14.23
N SER A 264 -2.32 -6.32 15.32
CA SER A 264 -2.15 -7.17 16.49
C SER A 264 -3.49 -7.50 17.14
N GLU A 265 -4.36 -6.50 17.33
CA GLU A 265 -5.71 -6.70 17.84
C GLU A 265 -6.55 -7.59 16.92
N LEU A 266 -6.48 -7.38 15.62
CA LEU A 266 -7.22 -8.16 14.62
C LEU A 266 -6.83 -9.64 14.67
N LEU A 267 -5.52 -9.95 14.75
CA LEU A 267 -5.03 -11.32 14.83
C LEU A 267 -5.53 -12.06 16.09
N VAL A 268 -5.46 -11.41 17.25
CA VAL A 268 -5.96 -12.00 18.51
C VAL A 268 -7.49 -12.12 18.49
N LYS A 269 -8.23 -11.08 18.08
CA LYS A 269 -9.69 -11.08 18.00
C LYS A 269 -10.23 -12.14 17.04
N SER A 270 -9.56 -12.38 15.93
CA SER A 270 -9.97 -13.39 14.93
C SER A 270 -9.53 -14.81 15.28
N GLY A 271 -8.66 -14.97 16.28
CA GLY A 271 -8.07 -16.27 16.66
C GLY A 271 -7.08 -16.81 15.63
N GLN A 272 -6.58 -15.96 14.73
CA GLN A 272 -5.55 -16.34 13.74
C GLN A 272 -4.15 -16.48 14.36
N ALA A 273 -3.90 -15.78 15.47
CA ALA A 273 -2.72 -15.96 16.29
C ALA A 273 -3.11 -15.88 17.77
N SER A 274 -2.39 -16.59 18.62
CA SER A 274 -2.52 -16.47 20.06
C SER A 274 -1.94 -15.13 20.53
N ILE A 275 -2.38 -14.68 21.71
CA ILE A 275 -1.83 -13.46 22.30
C ILE A 275 -0.32 -13.61 22.59
N GLU A 276 0.13 -14.81 22.91
CA GLU A 276 1.52 -15.14 23.16
C GLU A 276 2.36 -14.92 21.90
N GLU A 277 1.92 -15.44 20.74
CA GLU A 277 2.63 -15.31 19.48
C GLU A 277 2.70 -13.83 19.02
N VAL A 278 1.62 -13.08 19.18
CA VAL A 278 1.58 -11.66 18.84
C VAL A 278 2.51 -10.85 19.76
N VAL A 279 2.43 -11.08 21.07
CA VAL A 279 3.28 -10.39 22.06
C VAL A 279 4.76 -10.74 21.84
N GLU A 280 5.10 -11.99 21.57
CA GLU A 280 6.46 -12.40 21.24
C GLU A 280 6.97 -11.71 19.98
N THR A 281 6.12 -11.60 18.94
CA THR A 281 6.48 -10.90 17.70
C THR A 281 6.81 -9.42 17.94
N LEU A 282 6.08 -8.76 18.82
CA LEU A 282 6.31 -7.37 19.21
C LEU A 282 7.55 -7.23 20.10
N GLU A 283 7.71 -8.04 21.15
CA GLU A 283 8.77 -7.91 22.14
C GLU A 283 10.15 -8.37 21.66
N ARG A 284 10.23 -9.09 20.55
CA ARG A 284 11.51 -9.36 19.86
C ARG A 284 12.17 -8.07 19.35
N ARG A 285 11.41 -6.99 19.20
CA ARG A 285 11.88 -5.70 18.70
C ARG A 285 12.51 -4.88 19.83
N LYS A 286 13.58 -4.13 19.53
CA LYS A 286 14.33 -3.41 20.55
C LYS A 286 13.66 -2.12 21.04
N TRP A 287 12.72 -1.54 20.25
CA TRP A 287 12.13 -0.24 20.53
C TRP A 287 10.99 -0.32 21.54
N LYS A 288 10.92 0.63 22.48
CA LYS A 288 9.93 0.66 23.56
C LYS A 288 8.49 0.73 23.07
N VAL A 289 8.23 1.32 21.90
CA VAL A 289 6.89 1.42 21.32
C VAL A 289 6.26 0.03 21.11
N PHE A 290 7.01 -0.97 20.68
CA PHE A 290 6.49 -2.32 20.50
C PHE A 290 6.08 -2.95 21.83
N ARG A 291 6.87 -2.75 22.88
CA ARG A 291 6.52 -3.18 24.25
C ARG A 291 5.27 -2.48 24.77
N ARG A 292 5.09 -1.20 24.48
CA ARG A 292 3.88 -0.46 24.85
C ARG A 292 2.66 -1.00 24.12
N ILE A 293 2.77 -1.37 22.83
CA ILE A 293 1.70 -2.04 22.08
C ILE A 293 1.40 -3.42 22.71
N ALA A 294 2.42 -4.19 23.08
CA ALA A 294 2.24 -5.47 23.76
C ALA A 294 1.48 -5.29 25.11
N LEU A 295 1.84 -4.29 25.93
CA LEU A 295 1.12 -4.00 27.16
C LEU A 295 -0.33 -3.56 26.91
N HIS A 296 -0.58 -2.80 25.85
CA HIS A 296 -1.94 -2.45 25.44
C HIS A 296 -2.78 -3.71 25.14
N LEU A 297 -2.22 -4.69 24.43
CA LEU A 297 -2.88 -5.97 24.14
C LEU A 297 -3.19 -6.76 25.42
N LEU A 298 -2.22 -6.84 26.35
CA LEU A 298 -2.46 -7.53 27.64
C LEU A 298 -3.60 -6.92 28.43
N ARG A 299 -3.75 -5.58 28.37
CA ARG A 299 -4.87 -4.86 28.98
C ARG A 299 -6.19 -5.14 28.28
N LEU A 300 -6.17 -5.23 26.96
CA LEU A 300 -7.37 -5.44 26.14
C LEU A 300 -7.89 -6.88 26.20
N PHE A 301 -6.99 -7.86 26.38
CA PHE A 301 -7.32 -9.30 26.40
C PHE A 301 -6.87 -9.98 27.71
N PRO A 302 -7.31 -9.49 28.90
CA PRO A 302 -6.78 -9.95 30.17
C PRO A 302 -7.06 -11.45 30.45
N GLU A 303 -8.18 -11.97 29.99
CA GLU A 303 -8.53 -13.37 30.20
C GLU A 303 -7.61 -14.34 29.44
N GLN A 304 -7.23 -13.97 28.22
CA GLN A 304 -6.32 -14.75 27.36
C GLN A 304 -4.86 -14.56 27.79
N ALA A 305 -4.52 -13.43 28.41
CA ALA A 305 -3.17 -13.02 28.74
C ALA A 305 -2.74 -13.31 30.18
N GLN A 306 -3.52 -14.04 30.99
CA GLN A 306 -3.27 -14.23 32.44
C GLN A 306 -1.84 -14.66 32.76
N ALA A 307 -1.33 -15.68 32.07
CA ALA A 307 0.03 -16.20 32.29
C ALA A 307 1.11 -15.13 31.98
N LEU A 308 0.92 -14.38 30.88
CA LEU A 308 1.83 -13.30 30.47
C LEU A 308 1.80 -12.14 31.47
N ILE A 309 0.63 -11.76 31.97
CA ILE A 309 0.46 -10.68 32.97
C ILE A 309 1.16 -11.08 34.27
N VAL A 310 0.92 -12.30 34.79
CA VAL A 310 1.56 -12.79 36.02
C VAL A 310 3.08 -12.82 35.85
N ALA A 311 3.58 -13.31 34.74
CA ALA A 311 5.02 -13.35 34.47
C ALA A 311 5.66 -11.94 34.53
N ARG A 312 4.99 -10.91 33.95
CA ARG A 312 5.49 -9.54 33.97
C ARG A 312 5.39 -8.86 35.33
N LEU A 313 4.32 -9.11 36.08
CA LEU A 313 4.16 -8.55 37.43
C LEU A 313 5.14 -9.15 38.44
N THR A 314 5.59 -10.37 38.21
CA THR A 314 6.57 -11.07 39.08
C THR A 314 8.02 -10.86 38.65
N ASP A 315 8.27 -10.32 37.46
CA ASP A 315 9.62 -10.04 36.97
C ASP A 315 10.19 -8.76 37.63
N ARG A 316 11.18 -8.95 38.52
CA ARG A 316 11.86 -7.87 39.21
C ARG A 316 12.57 -6.88 38.27
N SER A 317 12.99 -7.32 37.08
CA SER A 317 13.60 -6.46 36.08
C SER A 317 12.60 -5.44 35.51
N PHE A 318 11.32 -5.77 35.51
CA PHE A 318 10.23 -4.90 35.09
C PHE A 318 9.93 -3.80 36.10
N GLN A 319 10.10 -4.11 37.40
CA GLN A 319 9.84 -3.16 38.50
C GLN A 319 10.98 -2.16 38.71
N SER A 320 12.21 -2.51 38.33
CA SER A 320 13.40 -1.71 38.62
C SER A 320 13.75 -0.67 37.53
N ARG A 321 13.16 -0.78 36.35
CA ARG A 321 13.37 0.19 35.28
C ARG A 321 12.35 1.32 35.40
N ASN A 322 12.84 2.48 35.76
CA ASN A 322 12.12 3.76 35.73
C ASN A 322 11.89 4.18 34.27
N ASP A 323 11.33 3.28 33.48
CA ASP A 323 10.96 3.50 32.10
C ASP A 323 9.65 4.27 32.11
N GLY A 324 9.58 5.41 31.46
CA GLY A 324 8.37 6.24 31.28
C GLY A 324 7.12 5.51 30.72
N SER A 325 7.14 4.18 30.74
CA SER A 325 6.03 3.28 30.39
C SER A 325 4.99 3.13 31.52
N HIS A 326 5.18 3.77 32.70
CA HIS A 326 4.23 3.70 33.82
C HIS A 326 3.04 4.66 33.72
N ILE A 327 2.95 5.45 32.66
CA ILE A 327 1.80 6.36 32.47
C ILE A 327 0.70 5.56 31.76
N GLY A 328 -0.17 4.94 32.52
CA GLY A 328 -1.33 4.24 31.95
C GLY A 328 -1.98 3.15 32.80
N TRP A 329 -1.57 2.98 34.05
CA TRP A 329 -2.23 2.10 35.01
C TRP A 329 -2.96 2.93 36.07
N VAL A 330 -4.04 3.65 35.68
CA VAL A 330 -5.05 4.17 36.60
C VAL A 330 -6.42 3.94 35.98
#